data_0a8609f629305cddf0dbdbf5ed84d9be
#
_entry.id   0a8609f629305cddf0dbdbf5ed84d9be
#
_cell.length_a   1.000
_cell.length_b   1.000
_cell.length_c   1.000
_cell.angle_alpha   90.00
_cell.angle_beta   90.00
_cell.angle_gamma   90.00
#
_symmetry.space_group_name_H-M   'P 1'
#
loop_
_entity.id
_entity.type
_entity.pdbx_description
1 polymer ?
#
loop_
_entity_poly.entity_id
_entity_poly.type
_entity_poly.pdbx_seq_one_letter_code
_entity_poly.pdbx_strand_id
1 'polypeptide(L)'
;MAKLDFNMLQSIYQEDLKYASRWDIAAIDQLPEYMKQCFLTLYNAINEIASEALTNHGVDVMQYLKKGWVDLCKSYLVESNWYHNGYKPTMQEYMNNAWISVAGPIMLVHSYVFVSSQITKEELERLTTHADTIPWSSTIMRLANDILKPLDEQNIGEFQNQFNVI
;
A
#
# COMPACT_ATOMS: atom_id res chain seq x y z
N MET A 1 -12.87 28.87 -2.06
CA MET A 1 -12.27 28.27 -3.26
C MET A 1 -11.27 27.19 -2.89
N ALA A 2 -10.13 27.44 -2.25
CA ALA A 2 -9.10 26.40 -1.96
C ALA A 2 -9.63 25.12 -1.25
N LYS A 3 -10.56 25.23 -0.32
CA LYS A 3 -11.15 24.09 0.39
C LYS A 3 -12.07 23.25 -0.50
N LEU A 4 -12.73 23.88 -1.48
CA LEU A 4 -13.59 23.20 -2.44
C LEU A 4 -12.75 22.43 -3.47
N ASP A 5 -11.66 23.05 -3.94
CA ASP A 5 -10.73 22.46 -4.90
C ASP A 5 -10.00 21.25 -4.28
N PHE A 6 -9.61 21.35 -2.99
CA PHE A 6 -9.00 20.27 -2.24
C PHE A 6 -9.94 19.07 -2.07
N ASN A 7 -11.19 19.31 -1.68
CA ASN A 7 -12.19 18.25 -1.55
C ASN A 7 -12.50 17.56 -2.89
N MET A 8 -12.51 18.31 -3.99
CA MET A 8 -12.72 17.78 -5.33
C MET A 8 -11.53 16.90 -5.76
N LEU A 9 -10.29 17.31 -5.50
CA LEU A 9 -9.11 16.51 -5.74
C LEU A 9 -9.12 15.21 -4.92
N GLN A 10 -9.50 15.28 -3.64
CA GLN A 10 -9.59 14.09 -2.78
C GLN A 10 -10.61 13.07 -3.31
N SER A 11 -11.75 13.50 -3.82
CA SER A 11 -12.74 12.57 -4.40
C SER A 11 -12.25 11.91 -5.68
N ILE A 12 -11.48 12.62 -6.50
CA ILE A 12 -10.83 12.06 -7.70
C ILE A 12 -9.83 10.98 -7.29
N TYR A 13 -8.97 11.25 -6.31
CA TYR A 13 -7.98 10.26 -5.84
C TYR A 13 -8.63 9.01 -5.22
N GLN A 14 -9.81 9.15 -4.58
CA GLN A 14 -10.55 7.98 -4.08
C GLN A 14 -11.01 7.06 -5.20
N GLU A 15 -11.54 7.62 -6.30
CA GLU A 15 -11.93 6.80 -7.46
C GLU A 15 -10.71 6.16 -8.12
N ASP A 16 -9.58 6.88 -8.26
CA ASP A 16 -8.35 6.35 -8.80
C ASP A 16 -7.81 5.16 -7.97
N LEU A 17 -7.77 5.30 -6.63
CA LEU A 17 -7.41 4.21 -5.72
C LEU A 17 -8.35 3.02 -5.82
N LYS A 18 -9.65 3.29 -6.01
CA LYS A 18 -10.66 2.25 -6.17
C LYS A 18 -10.46 1.44 -7.46
N TYR A 19 -10.07 2.11 -8.55
CA TYR A 19 -9.70 1.44 -9.80
C TYR A 19 -8.38 0.67 -9.65
N ALA A 20 -7.35 1.28 -9.12
CA ALA A 20 -6.05 0.64 -8.91
C ALA A 20 -6.18 -0.62 -8.03
N SER A 21 -7.05 -0.58 -7.01
CA SER A 21 -7.28 -1.71 -6.11
C SER A 21 -7.94 -2.93 -6.76
N ARG A 22 -8.53 -2.79 -7.96
CA ARG A 22 -9.08 -3.93 -8.72
C ARG A 22 -8.00 -4.71 -9.44
N TRP A 23 -6.85 -4.11 -9.70
CA TRP A 23 -5.77 -4.68 -10.49
C TRP A 23 -6.23 -5.19 -11.85
N ASP A 24 -7.08 -4.41 -12.51
CA ASP A 24 -7.71 -4.78 -13.78
C ASP A 24 -7.15 -3.92 -14.92
N ILE A 25 -6.27 -4.53 -15.72
CA ILE A 25 -5.67 -3.84 -16.88
C ILE A 25 -6.71 -3.48 -17.94
N ALA A 26 -7.79 -4.24 -18.07
CA ALA A 26 -8.85 -3.95 -19.03
C ALA A 26 -9.64 -2.67 -18.66
N ALA A 27 -9.62 -2.28 -17.40
CA ALA A 27 -10.26 -1.06 -16.93
C ALA A 27 -9.35 0.19 -16.94
N ILE A 28 -8.12 0.07 -17.49
CA ILE A 28 -7.11 1.13 -17.45
C ILE A 28 -7.58 2.44 -18.10
N ASP A 29 -8.43 2.37 -19.10
CA ASP A 29 -8.96 3.55 -19.78
C ASP A 29 -9.90 4.40 -18.92
N GLN A 30 -10.32 3.88 -17.77
CA GLN A 30 -11.09 4.61 -16.77
C GLN A 30 -10.22 5.48 -15.86
N LEU A 31 -8.88 5.28 -15.88
CA LEU A 31 -7.94 6.08 -15.11
C LEU A 31 -7.54 7.36 -15.85
N PRO A 32 -7.29 8.47 -15.15
CA PRO A 32 -6.65 9.64 -15.72
C PRO A 32 -5.26 9.30 -16.30
N GLU A 33 -4.80 10.04 -17.31
CA GLU A 33 -3.57 9.74 -18.04
C GLU A 33 -2.34 9.58 -17.13
N TYR A 34 -2.19 10.44 -16.12
CA TYR A 34 -1.08 10.34 -15.16
C TYR A 34 -1.14 9.04 -14.32
N MET A 35 -2.34 8.58 -13.97
CA MET A 35 -2.53 7.33 -13.23
C MET A 35 -2.34 6.10 -14.12
N LYS A 36 -2.72 6.18 -15.42
CA LYS A 36 -2.43 5.13 -16.39
C LYS A 36 -0.95 4.84 -16.46
N GLN A 37 -0.12 5.88 -16.60
CA GLN A 37 1.33 5.73 -16.69
C GLN A 37 1.91 5.07 -15.41
N CYS A 38 1.48 5.53 -14.24
CA CYS A 38 1.91 4.95 -12.97
C CYS A 38 1.46 3.49 -12.84
N PHE A 39 0.18 3.21 -13.13
CA PHE A 39 -0.38 1.86 -13.02
C PHE A 39 0.28 0.89 -14.01
N LEU A 40 0.49 1.31 -15.27
CA LEU A 40 1.16 0.48 -16.27
C LEU A 40 2.60 0.17 -15.90
N THR A 41 3.33 1.16 -15.41
CA THR A 41 4.71 0.96 -14.97
C THR A 41 4.76 -0.06 -13.81
N LEU A 42 3.90 0.10 -12.83
CA LEU A 42 3.80 -0.83 -11.70
C LEU A 42 3.38 -2.23 -12.19
N TYR A 43 2.33 -2.31 -13.00
CA TYR A 43 1.82 -3.57 -13.53
C TYR A 43 2.90 -4.34 -14.30
N ASN A 44 3.65 -3.65 -15.18
CA ASN A 44 4.73 -4.26 -15.95
C ASN A 44 5.88 -4.72 -15.04
N ALA A 45 6.30 -3.90 -14.06
CA ALA A 45 7.35 -4.27 -13.11
C ALA A 45 6.98 -5.53 -12.30
N ILE A 46 5.74 -5.64 -11.85
CA ILE A 46 5.26 -6.82 -11.10
C ILE A 46 5.23 -8.06 -11.99
N ASN A 47 4.81 -7.92 -13.25
CA ASN A 47 4.83 -9.04 -14.22
C ASN A 47 6.28 -9.49 -14.51
N GLU A 48 7.23 -8.56 -14.64
CA GLU A 48 8.64 -8.86 -14.85
C GLU A 48 9.22 -9.65 -13.67
N ILE A 49 9.03 -9.16 -12.45
CA ILE A 49 9.47 -9.84 -11.22
C ILE A 49 8.88 -11.25 -11.12
N ALA A 50 7.58 -11.40 -11.40
CA ALA A 50 6.93 -12.71 -11.35
C ALA A 50 7.44 -13.66 -12.45
N SER A 51 7.72 -13.15 -13.65
CA SER A 51 8.30 -13.93 -14.75
C SER A 51 9.73 -14.40 -14.43
N GLU A 52 10.54 -13.52 -13.84
CA GLU A 52 11.90 -13.88 -13.39
C GLU A 52 11.87 -14.95 -12.29
N ALA A 53 11.01 -14.78 -11.30
CA ALA A 53 10.85 -15.75 -10.22
C ALA A 53 10.39 -17.13 -10.75
N LEU A 54 9.45 -17.14 -11.69
CA LEU A 54 8.99 -18.37 -12.33
C LEU A 54 10.12 -19.04 -13.13
N THR A 55 10.91 -18.25 -13.85
CA THR A 55 12.02 -18.76 -14.67
C THR A 55 13.15 -19.31 -13.81
N ASN A 56 13.53 -18.60 -12.74
CA ASN A 56 14.70 -18.92 -11.93
C ASN A 56 14.41 -19.93 -10.81
N HIS A 57 13.18 -19.93 -10.29
CA HIS A 57 12.81 -20.75 -9.13
C HIS A 57 11.66 -21.74 -9.40
N GLY A 58 10.98 -21.61 -10.57
CA GLY A 58 9.83 -22.46 -10.89
C GLY A 58 8.57 -22.15 -10.08
N VAL A 59 8.49 -20.98 -9.44
CA VAL A 59 7.40 -20.60 -8.54
C VAL A 59 6.71 -19.35 -9.07
N ASP A 60 5.39 -19.44 -9.24
CA ASP A 60 4.56 -18.26 -9.57
C ASP A 60 4.30 -17.42 -8.31
N VAL A 61 4.95 -16.27 -8.25
CA VAL A 61 4.83 -15.31 -7.14
C VAL A 61 3.78 -14.21 -7.41
N MET A 62 3.19 -14.18 -8.61
CA MET A 62 2.29 -13.11 -9.06
C MET A 62 1.15 -12.84 -8.05
N GLN A 63 0.50 -13.91 -7.57
CA GLN A 63 -0.63 -13.77 -6.65
C GLN A 63 -0.27 -13.06 -5.34
N TYR A 64 0.94 -13.27 -4.83
CA TYR A 64 1.42 -12.66 -3.57
C TYR A 64 1.79 -11.20 -3.77
N LEU A 65 2.50 -10.88 -4.86
CA LEU A 65 2.86 -9.51 -5.22
C LEU A 65 1.61 -8.67 -5.50
N LYS A 66 0.73 -9.16 -6.37
CA LYS A 66 -0.56 -8.52 -6.68
C LYS A 66 -1.39 -8.26 -5.42
N LYS A 67 -1.53 -9.27 -4.54
CA LYS A 67 -2.28 -9.14 -3.30
C LYS A 67 -1.74 -8.01 -2.44
N GLY A 68 -0.42 -7.91 -2.27
CA GLY A 68 0.22 -6.85 -1.49
C GLY A 68 -0.14 -5.46 -2.00
N TRP A 69 -0.08 -5.22 -3.30
CA TRP A 69 -0.43 -3.93 -3.90
C TRP A 69 -1.92 -3.61 -3.82
N VAL A 70 -2.78 -4.60 -4.05
CA VAL A 70 -4.23 -4.46 -3.90
C VAL A 70 -4.60 -4.09 -2.47
N ASP A 71 -4.02 -4.77 -1.49
CA ASP A 71 -4.29 -4.50 -0.07
C ASP A 71 -3.77 -3.11 0.34
N LEU A 72 -2.63 -2.67 -0.17
CA LEU A 72 -2.12 -1.31 0.04
C LEU A 72 -3.08 -0.25 -0.51
N CYS A 73 -3.53 -0.39 -1.76
CA CYS A 73 -4.49 0.55 -2.35
C CYS A 73 -5.80 0.60 -1.55
N LYS A 74 -6.29 -0.55 -1.08
CA LYS A 74 -7.48 -0.63 -0.23
C LYS A 74 -7.26 0.04 1.12
N SER A 75 -6.10 -0.12 1.75
CA SER A 75 -5.79 0.51 3.02
C SER A 75 -5.73 2.04 2.90
N TYR A 76 -5.15 2.57 1.83
CA TYR A 76 -5.19 4.01 1.54
C TYR A 76 -6.60 4.51 1.28
N LEU A 77 -7.45 3.71 0.62
CA LEU A 77 -8.86 4.08 0.41
C LEU A 77 -9.62 4.16 1.75
N VAL A 78 -9.33 3.28 2.71
CA VAL A 78 -9.90 3.36 4.06
C VAL A 78 -9.49 4.66 4.76
N GLU A 79 -8.20 5.01 4.74
CA GLU A 79 -7.70 6.26 5.35
C GLU A 79 -8.27 7.50 4.66
N SER A 80 -8.36 7.49 3.34
CA SER A 80 -9.00 8.56 2.56
C SER A 80 -10.48 8.73 2.91
N ASN A 81 -11.20 7.64 3.12
CA ASN A 81 -12.60 7.68 3.56
C ASN A 81 -12.75 8.22 4.97
N TRP A 82 -11.88 7.85 5.92
CA TRP A 82 -11.88 8.43 7.26
C TRP A 82 -11.68 9.94 7.20
N TYR A 83 -10.66 10.39 6.47
CA TYR A 83 -10.37 11.81 6.31
C TYR A 83 -11.54 12.58 5.68
N HIS A 84 -12.07 12.07 4.56
CA HIS A 84 -13.15 12.75 3.81
C HIS A 84 -14.45 12.88 4.61
N ASN A 85 -14.78 11.86 5.40
CA ASN A 85 -15.98 11.83 6.24
C ASN A 85 -15.77 12.50 7.62
N GLY A 86 -14.58 13.02 7.92
CA GLY A 86 -14.26 13.56 9.25
C GLY A 86 -14.34 12.49 10.34
N TYR A 87 -14.21 11.23 9.97
CA TYR A 87 -14.25 10.12 10.92
C TYR A 87 -12.92 9.99 11.67
N LYS A 88 -12.98 9.87 12.98
CA LYS A 88 -11.82 9.61 13.83
C LYS A 88 -11.83 8.14 14.23
N PRO A 89 -10.94 7.31 13.65
CA PRO A 89 -10.87 5.92 14.01
C PRO A 89 -10.41 5.73 15.47
N THR A 90 -10.87 4.67 16.10
CA THR A 90 -10.27 4.21 17.35
C THR A 90 -8.84 3.71 17.11
N MET A 91 -8.02 3.62 18.14
CA MET A 91 -6.65 3.07 18.03
C MET A 91 -6.67 1.66 17.40
N GLN A 92 -7.65 0.84 17.75
CA GLN A 92 -7.75 -0.51 17.20
C GLN A 92 -8.08 -0.50 15.69
N GLU A 93 -9.02 0.33 15.26
CA GLU A 93 -9.36 0.48 13.84
C GLU A 93 -8.18 1.03 13.05
N TYR A 94 -7.50 2.05 13.61
CA TYR A 94 -6.31 2.61 13.03
C TYR A 94 -5.22 1.55 12.84
N MET A 95 -4.85 0.84 13.90
CA MET A 95 -3.78 -0.16 13.85
C MET A 95 -4.12 -1.33 12.94
N ASN A 96 -5.39 -1.74 12.85
CA ASN A 96 -5.84 -2.78 11.93
C ASN A 96 -5.61 -2.42 10.45
N ASN A 97 -5.57 -1.13 10.11
CA ASN A 97 -5.31 -0.65 8.75
C ASN A 97 -3.85 -0.20 8.55
N ALA A 98 -3.28 0.43 9.55
CA ALA A 98 -2.02 1.18 9.47
C ALA A 98 -0.79 0.31 9.20
N TRP A 99 -0.77 -0.95 9.67
CA TRP A 99 0.31 -1.90 9.39
C TRP A 99 0.36 -2.29 7.90
N ILE A 100 -0.76 -2.17 7.17
CA ILE A 100 -0.82 -2.38 5.72
C ILE A 100 -0.43 -1.09 4.99
N SER A 101 -1.00 0.05 5.41
CA SER A 101 -0.80 1.35 4.72
C SER A 101 0.63 1.89 4.85
N VAL A 102 1.41 1.41 5.82
CA VAL A 102 2.85 1.70 5.90
C VAL A 102 3.68 1.01 4.81
N ALA A 103 3.05 0.20 3.95
CA ALA A 103 3.67 -0.62 2.90
C ALA A 103 4.59 -1.75 3.41
N GLY A 104 4.57 -2.06 4.70
CA GLY A 104 5.40 -3.11 5.30
C GLY A 104 5.22 -4.48 4.65
N PRO A 105 3.97 -4.97 4.45
CA PRO A 105 3.73 -6.26 3.78
C PRO A 105 4.33 -6.35 2.38
N ILE A 106 4.17 -5.32 1.56
CA ILE A 106 4.75 -5.27 0.21
C ILE A 106 6.27 -5.33 0.29
N MET A 107 6.89 -4.49 1.12
CA MET A 107 8.33 -4.44 1.25
C MET A 107 8.91 -5.79 1.66
N LEU A 108 8.29 -6.48 2.62
CA LEU A 108 8.76 -7.78 3.10
C LEU A 108 8.61 -8.88 2.06
N VAL A 109 7.47 -8.96 1.36
CA VAL A 109 7.25 -9.96 0.31
C VAL A 109 8.20 -9.72 -0.87
N HIS A 110 8.37 -8.47 -1.33
CA HIS A 110 9.32 -8.16 -2.39
C HIS A 110 10.76 -8.46 -1.97
N SER A 111 11.15 -8.08 -0.75
CA SER A 111 12.48 -8.40 -0.23
C SER A 111 12.74 -9.90 -0.21
N TYR A 112 11.76 -10.70 0.22
CA TYR A 112 11.88 -12.15 0.18
C TYR A 112 12.12 -12.66 -1.25
N VAL A 113 11.33 -12.18 -2.23
CA VAL A 113 11.48 -12.59 -3.64
C VAL A 113 12.84 -12.19 -4.22
N PHE A 114 13.38 -11.03 -3.82
CA PHE A 114 14.66 -10.54 -4.35
C PHE A 114 15.90 -11.16 -3.69
N VAL A 115 15.85 -11.46 -2.38
CA VAL A 115 17.06 -11.88 -1.66
C VAL A 115 17.16 -13.40 -1.48
N SER A 116 16.06 -14.14 -1.67
CA SER A 116 16.05 -15.58 -1.47
C SER A 116 16.80 -16.30 -2.59
N SER A 117 17.78 -17.10 -2.22
CA SER A 117 18.49 -17.96 -3.16
C SER A 117 17.60 -19.08 -3.73
N GLN A 118 16.55 -19.42 -3.01
CA GLN A 118 15.52 -20.37 -3.42
C GLN A 118 14.17 -19.90 -2.89
N ILE A 119 13.19 -19.75 -3.79
CA ILE A 119 11.82 -19.42 -3.44
C ILE A 119 11.00 -20.70 -3.43
N THR A 120 10.20 -20.91 -2.37
CA THR A 120 9.25 -22.01 -2.30
C THR A 120 7.84 -21.48 -2.06
N LYS A 121 6.85 -22.22 -2.57
CA LYS A 121 5.44 -21.87 -2.37
C LYS A 121 5.05 -21.94 -0.89
N GLU A 122 5.55 -22.93 -0.17
CA GLU A 122 5.30 -23.13 1.25
C GLU A 122 5.79 -21.96 2.10
N GLU A 123 6.98 -21.43 1.78
CA GLU A 123 7.51 -20.26 2.50
C GLU A 123 6.73 -18.98 2.18
N LEU A 124 6.33 -18.78 0.92
CA LEU A 124 5.48 -17.66 0.53
C LEU A 124 4.11 -17.73 1.21
N GLU A 125 3.48 -18.89 1.23
CA GLU A 125 2.21 -19.11 1.94
C GLU A 125 2.37 -18.86 3.43
N ARG A 126 3.42 -19.40 4.05
CA ARG A 126 3.71 -19.18 5.46
C ARG A 126 3.96 -17.70 5.76
N LEU A 127 4.75 -17.01 4.93
CA LEU A 127 5.03 -15.59 5.09
C LEU A 127 3.77 -14.73 5.00
N THR A 128 2.84 -15.06 4.10
CA THR A 128 1.67 -14.21 3.80
C THR A 128 0.40 -14.58 4.57
N THR A 129 0.29 -15.82 5.11
CA THR A 129 -0.94 -16.30 5.76
C THR A 129 -0.77 -16.72 7.21
N HIS A 130 0.38 -17.23 7.61
CA HIS A 130 0.56 -17.88 8.90
C HIS A 130 1.57 -17.19 9.83
N ALA A 131 2.32 -16.23 9.33
CA ALA A 131 3.32 -15.57 10.15
C ALA A 131 2.77 -14.27 10.72
N ASP A 132 2.74 -14.16 12.02
CA ASP A 132 2.60 -12.87 12.72
C ASP A 132 3.77 -11.92 12.42
N THR A 133 4.80 -12.42 11.73
CA THR A 133 6.03 -11.67 11.42
C THR A 133 5.75 -10.43 10.58
N ILE A 134 4.97 -10.55 9.47
CA ILE A 134 4.66 -9.39 8.62
C ILE A 134 3.80 -8.36 9.39
N PRO A 135 2.69 -8.73 10.03
CA PRO A 135 1.88 -7.79 10.80
C PRO A 135 2.68 -7.11 11.90
N TRP A 136 3.44 -7.85 12.72
CA TRP A 136 4.22 -7.27 13.81
C TRP A 136 5.35 -6.36 13.33
N SER A 137 6.13 -6.79 12.33
CA SER A 137 7.20 -5.97 11.76
C SER A 137 6.65 -4.68 11.14
N SER A 138 5.54 -4.78 10.41
CA SER A 138 4.88 -3.63 9.80
C SER A 138 4.28 -2.69 10.84
N THR A 139 3.73 -3.25 11.93
CA THR A 139 3.24 -2.47 13.07
C THR A 139 4.35 -1.70 13.75
N ILE A 140 5.50 -2.33 14.01
CA ILE A 140 6.69 -1.66 14.58
C ILE A 140 7.16 -0.54 13.66
N MET A 141 7.25 -0.81 12.35
CA MET A 141 7.62 0.18 11.34
C MET A 141 6.64 1.37 11.34
N ARG A 142 5.33 1.09 11.43
CA ARG A 142 4.31 2.13 11.48
C ARG A 142 4.44 3.00 12.74
N LEU A 143 4.55 2.38 13.90
CA LEU A 143 4.71 3.10 15.17
C LEU A 143 5.97 3.96 15.19
N ALA A 144 7.10 3.42 14.69
CA ALA A 144 8.33 4.19 14.56
C ALA A 144 8.15 5.41 13.64
N ASN A 145 7.49 5.24 12.50
CA ASN A 145 7.20 6.31 11.55
C ASN A 145 6.29 7.39 12.19
N ASP A 146 5.25 6.98 12.91
CA ASP A 146 4.33 7.93 13.56
C ASP A 146 4.98 8.71 14.71
N ILE A 147 5.94 8.12 15.41
CA ILE A 147 6.71 8.81 16.47
C ILE A 147 7.70 9.82 15.86
N LEU A 148 8.28 9.52 14.69
CA LEU A 148 9.29 10.38 14.07
C LEU A 148 8.68 11.56 13.29
N LYS A 149 7.47 11.41 12.75
CA LYS A 149 6.79 12.46 11.99
C LYS A 149 6.71 13.82 12.69
N PRO A 150 6.34 13.93 13.97
CA PRO A 150 6.28 15.22 14.66
C PRO A 150 7.63 15.94 14.74
N LEU A 151 8.74 15.21 14.72
CA LEU A 151 10.08 15.79 14.76
C LEU A 151 10.49 16.42 13.42
N ASP A 152 10.07 15.80 12.32
CA ASP A 152 10.33 16.31 10.96
C ASP A 152 9.37 17.46 10.61
N GLU A 153 8.11 17.40 11.02
CA GLU A 153 7.10 18.44 10.78
C GLU A 153 7.39 19.74 11.53
N GLN A 154 8.03 19.69 12.70
CA GLN A 154 8.51 20.87 13.41
C GLN A 154 9.62 21.61 12.64
N ASN A 155 10.38 20.89 11.81
CA ASN A 155 11.45 21.47 11.00
C ASN A 155 10.99 21.98 9.63
N ILE A 156 9.83 21.57 9.12
CA ILE A 156 9.36 21.85 7.74
C ILE A 156 8.11 22.77 7.70
N GLY A 157 7.48 23.08 8.82
CA GLY A 157 6.49 24.17 8.95
C GLY A 157 5.21 24.13 8.10
N GLU A 158 4.92 23.12 7.28
CA GLU A 158 3.81 23.17 6.30
C GLU A 158 2.88 21.96 6.22
N PHE A 159 3.04 20.89 7.00
CA PHE A 159 2.15 19.72 6.93
C PHE A 159 1.35 19.44 8.22
N GLN A 160 1.12 20.47 9.02
CA GLN A 160 0.24 20.36 10.17
C GLN A 160 -1.21 20.34 9.71
N ASN A 161 -1.81 19.20 9.56
CA ASN A 161 -3.26 18.95 9.76
C ASN A 161 -3.77 17.61 9.25
N GLN A 162 -2.96 16.62 8.99
CA GLN A 162 -3.52 15.40 8.42
C GLN A 162 -3.82 14.26 9.40
N PHE A 163 -3.19 14.20 10.56
CA PHE A 163 -3.49 13.12 11.51
C PHE A 163 -3.31 13.58 12.97
N ASN A 164 -4.21 14.39 13.48
CA ASN A 164 -4.43 14.45 14.92
C ASN A 164 -5.24 13.21 15.33
N VAL A 165 -4.60 12.07 15.35
CA VAL A 165 -5.07 10.88 16.05
C VAL A 165 -4.35 10.82 17.38
N ILE A 166 -4.88 11.50 18.36
CA ILE A 166 -4.90 11.19 19.81
C ILE A 166 -5.95 12.09 20.41
#